data_0de4fadf91942d28224ea0b843e4433f
#
_entry.id   0de4fadf91942d28224ea0b843e4433f
#
_cell.length_a   1.000
_cell.length_b   1.000
_cell.length_c   1.000
_cell.angle_alpha   90.00
_cell.angle_beta   90.00
_cell.angle_gamma   90.00
#
_symmetry.space_group_name_H-M   'P 1'
#
loop_
_entity.id
_entity.type
_entity.pdbx_description
1 polymer ?
#
loop_
_entity_poly.entity_id
_entity_poly.type
_entity_poly.pdbx_seq_one_letter_code
_entity_poly.pdbx_strand_id
1 'polypeptide(L)'
;MKQRQSMNRLATELKTFGTNLPVLLGASEGKFVLIREEEIAGVFDNQMDAVSAGYGKFGNVPFLVKQILKVDMPISFVSNLLAV
;
A
#
# COMPACT_ATOMS: atom_id res chain seq x y z
N MET A 1 -10.66 -14.96 -17.19
CA MET A 1 -10.50 -13.72 -17.22
C MET A 1 -10.91 -12.99 -16.09
N LYS A 2 -12.03 -13.23 -15.54
CA LYS A 2 -12.43 -12.53 -14.46
C LYS A 2 -11.59 -12.77 -13.31
N GLN A 3 -11.07 -13.90 -13.14
CA GLN A 3 -10.28 -14.18 -12.02
C GLN A 3 -9.06 -13.38 -12.00
N ARG A 4 -8.60 -13.01 -13.17
CA ARG A 4 -7.46 -12.24 -13.18
C ARG A 4 -7.63 -10.95 -12.53
N GLN A 5 -8.80 -10.45 -12.49
CA GLN A 5 -9.02 -9.22 -11.86
C GLN A 5 -8.74 -9.27 -10.42
N SER A 6 -9.03 -10.38 -9.78
CA SER A 6 -8.73 -10.50 -8.40
C SER A 6 -7.27 -10.39 -8.16
N MET A 7 -6.46 -11.04 -9.00
CA MET A 7 -5.06 -10.99 -8.79
C MET A 7 -4.50 -9.63 -9.08
N ASN A 8 -5.17 -8.87 -9.91
CA ASN A 8 -4.70 -7.54 -10.26
C ASN A 8 -5.33 -6.44 -9.46
N ARG A 9 -6.03 -6.77 -8.38
CA ARG A 9 -6.71 -5.75 -7.62
C ARG A 9 -5.81 -4.67 -7.13
N LEU A 10 -4.58 -5.01 -6.78
CA LEU A 10 -3.64 -4.04 -6.25
C LEU A 10 -2.54 -3.69 -7.23
N ALA A 11 -2.71 -4.02 -8.49
CA ALA A 11 -1.69 -3.70 -9.49
C ALA A 11 -1.48 -2.20 -9.61
N THR A 12 -2.55 -1.44 -9.58
CA THR A 12 -2.46 0.00 -9.68
C THR A 12 -1.75 0.58 -8.46
N GLU A 13 -2.06 0.06 -7.28
CA GLU A 13 -1.43 0.53 -6.07
C GLU A 13 0.06 0.22 -6.06
N LEU A 14 0.44 -0.95 -6.54
CA LEU A 14 1.86 -1.29 -6.60
C LEU A 14 2.59 -0.40 -7.58
N LYS A 15 1.94 -0.07 -8.69
CA LYS A 15 2.54 0.82 -9.66
C LYS A 15 2.68 2.22 -9.06
N THR A 16 1.68 2.68 -8.35
CA THR A 16 1.72 3.97 -7.69
C THR A 16 2.87 4.01 -6.70
N PHE A 17 3.06 2.94 -5.95
CA PHE A 17 4.15 2.85 -5.00
C PHE A 17 5.50 2.98 -5.73
N GLY A 18 5.69 2.21 -6.80
CA GLY A 18 6.95 2.24 -7.53
C GLY A 18 7.24 3.59 -8.15
N THR A 19 6.21 4.22 -8.71
CA THR A 19 6.36 5.52 -9.34
C THR A 19 6.77 6.58 -8.33
N ASN A 20 6.26 6.48 -7.11
CA ASN A 20 6.53 7.49 -6.10
C ASN A 20 7.66 7.12 -5.15
N LEU A 21 8.23 5.95 -5.32
CA LEU A 21 9.24 5.47 -4.39
C LEU A 21 10.42 6.42 -4.20
N PRO A 22 10.98 7.01 -5.24
CA PRO A 22 12.11 7.91 -5.02
C PRO A 22 11.77 9.07 -4.10
N VAL A 23 10.58 9.64 -4.27
CA VAL A 23 10.17 10.75 -3.43
C VAL A 23 9.89 10.26 -2.02
N LEU A 24 9.25 9.09 -1.90
CA LEU A 24 8.95 8.55 -0.59
C LEU A 24 10.24 8.23 0.18
N LEU A 25 11.23 7.70 -0.52
CA LEU A 25 12.50 7.39 0.14
C LEU A 25 13.17 8.65 0.67
N GLY A 26 13.11 9.72 -0.08
CA GLY A 26 13.75 10.95 0.34
C GLY A 26 13.11 11.56 1.58
N ALA A 27 11.81 11.37 1.72
CA ALA A 27 11.10 12.00 2.81
C ALA A 27 10.75 11.07 3.96
N SER A 28 10.55 9.80 3.67
CA SER A 28 9.94 8.91 4.64
C SER A 28 10.47 7.49 4.64
N GLU A 29 11.74 7.33 4.37
CA GLU A 29 12.33 6.00 4.34
C GLU A 29 12.08 5.28 5.67
N GLY A 30 11.65 4.03 5.60
CA GLY A 30 11.38 3.23 6.77
C GLY A 30 9.95 3.31 7.27
N LYS A 31 9.21 4.32 6.81
CA LYS A 31 7.83 4.44 7.25
C LYS A 31 6.92 3.62 6.35
N PHE A 32 5.64 3.66 6.62
CA PHE A 32 4.66 2.85 5.89
C PHE A 32 3.72 3.76 5.14
N VAL A 33 3.51 3.46 3.86
CA VAL A 33 2.64 4.28 3.02
C VAL A 33 1.35 3.55 2.77
N LEU A 34 0.25 4.29 2.80
CA LEU A 34 -1.07 3.78 2.51
C LEU A 34 -1.49 4.27 1.15
N ILE A 35 -1.81 3.36 0.26
CA ILE A 35 -2.14 3.69 -1.12
C ILE A 35 -3.46 3.05 -1.52
N ARG A 36 -4.28 3.82 -2.20
CA ARG A 36 -5.49 3.32 -2.78
C ARG A 36 -5.53 3.81 -4.21
N GLU A 37 -5.49 2.88 -5.15
CA GLU A 37 -5.46 3.20 -6.57
C GLU A 37 -4.25 4.09 -6.88
N GLU A 38 -4.45 5.26 -7.40
CA GLU A 38 -3.34 6.14 -7.74
C GLU A 38 -3.09 7.20 -6.70
N GLU A 39 -3.72 7.06 -5.55
CA GLU A 39 -3.63 8.06 -4.52
C GLU A 39 -2.83 7.59 -3.32
N ILE A 40 -1.89 8.39 -2.89
CA ILE A 40 -1.18 8.14 -1.65
C ILE A 40 -1.99 8.78 -0.56
N ALA A 41 -2.57 7.95 0.28
CA ALA A 41 -3.50 8.43 1.29
C ALA A 41 -2.81 8.87 2.57
N GLY A 42 -1.57 8.46 2.77
CA GLY A 42 -0.85 8.90 3.96
C GLY A 42 0.40 8.09 4.19
N VAL A 43 1.23 8.58 5.09
CA VAL A 43 2.45 7.92 5.49
C VAL A 43 2.42 7.84 7.02
N PHE A 44 2.76 6.68 7.54
CA PHE A 44 2.61 6.40 8.97
C PHE A 44 3.87 5.79 9.54
N ASP A 45 4.06 5.96 10.83
CA ASP A 45 5.28 5.47 11.48
C ASP A 45 5.30 3.96 11.61
N ASN A 46 4.16 3.33 11.70
CA ASN A 46 4.13 1.87 11.80
C ASN A 46 3.00 1.29 10.99
N GLN A 47 3.09 -0.01 10.77
CA GLN A 47 2.15 -0.69 9.91
C GLN A 47 0.72 -0.66 10.45
N MET A 48 0.59 -0.85 11.75
CA MET A 48 -0.72 -0.89 12.36
C MET A 48 -1.48 0.42 12.17
N ASP A 49 -0.79 1.53 12.31
CA ASP A 49 -1.43 2.83 12.12
C ASP A 49 -1.89 2.99 10.67
N ALA A 50 -1.08 2.55 9.73
CA ALA A 50 -1.43 2.65 8.32
C ALA A 50 -2.66 1.79 8.01
N VAL A 51 -2.68 0.59 8.55
CA VAL A 51 -3.80 -0.32 8.31
C VAL A 51 -5.07 0.24 8.92
N SER A 52 -4.98 0.75 10.14
CA SER A 52 -6.14 1.33 10.80
C SER A 52 -6.66 2.52 10.03
N ALA A 53 -5.76 3.36 9.54
CA ALA A 53 -6.17 4.51 8.76
C ALA A 53 -6.85 4.08 7.47
N GLY A 54 -6.35 3.01 6.86
CA GLY A 54 -6.95 2.49 5.63
C GLY A 54 -8.37 2.05 5.83
N TYR A 55 -8.62 1.29 6.89
CA TYR A 55 -9.96 0.85 7.17
C TYR A 55 -10.86 2.03 7.53
N GLY A 56 -10.33 3.01 8.24
CA GLY A 56 -11.11 4.18 8.60
C GLY A 56 -11.44 5.06 7.41
N LYS A 57 -10.51 5.20 6.47
CA LYS A 57 -10.75 6.03 5.33
C LYS A 57 -11.54 5.36 4.23
N PHE A 58 -11.23 4.11 3.95
CA PHE A 58 -11.76 3.45 2.78
C PHE A 58 -12.78 2.38 3.08
N GLY A 59 -12.84 1.94 4.31
CA GLY A 59 -13.75 0.88 4.66
C GLY A 59 -13.26 -0.45 4.14
N ASN A 60 -14.17 -1.28 3.71
CA ASN A 60 -13.85 -2.64 3.37
C ASN A 60 -13.54 -2.80 1.89
N VAL A 61 -12.59 -2.06 1.39
CA VAL A 61 -12.15 -2.17 0.00
C VAL A 61 -10.66 -2.39 -0.01
N PRO A 62 -10.10 -2.87 -1.11
CA PRO A 62 -8.67 -3.15 -1.16
C PRO A 62 -7.84 -1.88 -1.06
N PHE A 63 -6.78 -1.95 -0.30
CA PHE A 63 -5.79 -0.90 -0.26
C PHE A 63 -4.45 -1.53 0.08
N LEU A 64 -3.38 -0.82 -0.21
CA LEU A 64 -2.03 -1.33 0.00
C LEU A 64 -1.35 -0.57 1.12
N VAL A 65 -0.67 -1.28 1.99
CA VAL A 65 0.22 -0.69 2.97
C VAL A 65 1.59 -1.31 2.74
N LYS A 66 2.59 -0.50 2.49
CA LYS A 66 3.90 -1.02 2.16
C LYS A 66 4.97 -0.18 2.82
N GLN A 67 6.01 -0.82 3.29
CA GLN A 67 7.10 -0.10 3.92
C GLN A 67 7.99 0.53 2.85
N ILE A 68 8.42 1.74 3.10
CA ILE A 68 9.22 2.51 2.16
C ILE A 68 10.68 2.18 2.39
N LEU A 69 11.23 1.33 1.53
CA LEU A 69 12.59 0.85 1.67
C LEU A 69 13.32 0.96 0.34
N LYS A 70 14.64 1.13 0.42
CA LYS A 70 15.45 1.21 -0.78
C LYS A 70 15.39 -0.09 -1.54
N VAL A 71 15.42 -1.20 -0.84
CA VAL A 71 15.35 -2.50 -1.46
C VAL A 71 13.94 -3.00 -1.26
N ASP A 72 13.26 -3.27 -2.35
CA ASP A 72 11.88 -3.71 -2.25
C ASP A 72 11.85 -5.15 -1.76
N MET A 73 11.18 -5.37 -0.67
CA MET A 73 11.09 -6.70 -0.12
C MET A 73 10.07 -7.50 -0.91
N PRO A 74 10.31 -8.79 -1.07
CA PRO A 74 9.37 -9.60 -1.82
C PRO A 74 8.01 -9.72 -1.14
N ILE A 75 7.97 -9.54 0.17
CA ILE A 75 6.75 -9.65 0.90
C ILE A 75 6.20 -8.28 1.19
N SER A 76 4.95 -8.08 0.85
CA SER A 76 4.30 -6.84 1.21
C SER A 76 3.02 -7.16 1.92
N PHE A 77 2.60 -6.25 2.75
CA PHE A 77 1.36 -6.41 3.47
C PHE A 77 0.22 -5.88 2.62
N VAL A 78 -0.74 -6.73 2.36
CA VAL A 78 -1.92 -6.35 1.61
C VAL A 78 -3.08 -6.56 2.53
N SER A 79 -3.51 -5.50 3.18
CA SER A 79 -4.46 -5.62 4.25
C SER A 79 -5.76 -6.25 3.86
N ASN A 80 -6.25 -5.92 2.71
CA ASN A 80 -7.53 -6.44 2.30
C ASN A 80 -7.48 -7.95 2.15
N LEU A 81 -6.37 -8.47 1.68
CA LEU A 81 -6.22 -9.89 1.52
C LEU A 81 -6.11 -10.59 2.84
N LEU A 82 -5.49 -9.93 3.79
CA LEU A 82 -5.35 -10.53 5.10
C LEU A 82 -6.62 -10.45 5.88
N ALA A 83 -7.44 -9.50 5.57
CA ALA A 83 -8.67 -9.34 6.30
C ALA A 83 -9.67 -10.45 5.98
N VAL A 84 -9.50 -11.08 4.87
CA VAL A 84 -10.47 -12.12 4.51
C VAL A 84 -10.09 -13.48 5.00
#